data_53a77d73516013673ced72df203b3707
#
_entry.id   53a77d73516013673ced72df203b3707
#
_cell.length_a   1.000
_cell.length_b   1.000
_cell.length_c   1.000
_cell.angle_alpha   90.00
_cell.angle_beta   90.00
_cell.angle_gamma   90.00
#
_symmetry.space_group_name_H-M   'P 1'
#
loop_
_entity.id
_entity.type
_entity.pdbx_description
1 polymer ?
#
loop_
_entity_poly.entity_id
_entity_poly.type
_entity_poly.pdbx_seq_one_letter_code
_entity_poly.pdbx_strand_id
1 'polypeptide(L)'
;MYMAMTSSKPLNVVRSFYSVAQNFVDRPLVICDIDHTLFRCSKPLHHYTEFLQKLYSERYRFPVNVEEEALNLMHRAYCDGFIQQTDPAGFRHMVERIEELGGRIVFLTARNIYSHARTLEDFRKVGFEHPETFDIHYTNNVITKGDYIKCMQLDSGFDHVYFIDDQHGYLESVQRECPHIHCFQFQYKY
;
A
#
# COMPACT_ATOMS: atom_id res chain seq x y z
N MET A 1 -0.02 -16.27 36.11
CA MET A 1 -0.43 -15.02 35.46
C MET A 1 -0.68 -15.35 33.99
N TYR A 2 -1.93 -15.65 33.61
CA TYR A 2 -2.30 -15.99 32.24
C TYR A 2 -2.25 -14.70 31.42
N MET A 3 -1.33 -14.63 30.44
CA MET A 3 -1.42 -13.63 29.37
C MET A 3 -2.68 -13.94 28.55
N ALA A 4 -3.65 -13.07 28.60
CA ALA A 4 -4.79 -13.11 27.70
C ALA A 4 -4.23 -12.98 26.27
N MET A 5 -4.36 -14.05 25.47
CA MET A 5 -4.18 -13.97 24.04
C MET A 5 -5.23 -12.99 23.51
N THR A 6 -4.81 -11.78 23.16
CA THR A 6 -5.67 -10.84 22.46
C THR A 6 -5.94 -11.44 21.09
N SER A 7 -7.15 -11.98 20.92
CA SER A 7 -7.65 -12.41 19.62
C SER A 7 -7.64 -11.19 18.71
N SER A 8 -6.70 -11.17 17.74
CA SER A 8 -6.70 -10.14 16.70
C SER A 8 -8.02 -10.19 15.96
N LYS A 9 -8.64 -9.02 15.76
CA LYS A 9 -9.86 -8.94 14.93
C LYS A 9 -9.53 -9.48 13.53
N PRO A 10 -10.43 -10.24 12.89
CA PRO A 10 -10.20 -10.68 11.52
C PRO A 10 -10.01 -9.47 10.61
N LEU A 11 -9.01 -9.53 9.72
CA LEU A 11 -8.75 -8.47 8.74
C LEU A 11 -9.83 -8.47 7.66
N ASN A 12 -10.31 -7.28 7.32
CA ASN A 12 -11.19 -7.09 6.17
C ASN A 12 -10.34 -7.11 4.88
N VAL A 13 -10.38 -8.21 4.15
CA VAL A 13 -9.68 -8.35 2.86
C VAL A 13 -10.51 -7.71 1.77
N VAL A 14 -9.92 -6.76 1.05
CA VAL A 14 -10.55 -6.02 -0.06
C VAL A 14 -9.70 -6.09 -1.32
N ARG A 15 -10.32 -5.90 -2.49
CA ARG A 15 -9.65 -5.91 -3.80
C ARG A 15 -9.88 -4.62 -4.58
N SER A 16 -10.61 -3.69 -4.02
CA SER A 16 -10.91 -2.40 -4.61
C SER A 16 -11.07 -1.35 -3.52
N PHE A 17 -10.59 -0.15 -3.80
CA PHE A 17 -10.82 1.03 -2.96
C PHE A 17 -12.31 1.39 -2.89
N TYR A 18 -13.08 1.05 -3.91
CA TYR A 18 -14.54 1.18 -3.86
C TYR A 18 -15.14 0.43 -2.67
N SER A 19 -14.70 -0.81 -2.42
CA SER A 19 -15.18 -1.62 -1.29
C SER A 19 -14.79 -1.04 0.07
N VAL A 20 -13.66 -0.34 0.15
CA VAL A 20 -13.25 0.39 1.36
C VAL A 20 -14.17 1.58 1.59
N ALA A 21 -14.42 2.38 0.53
CA ALA A 21 -15.23 3.59 0.58
C ALA A 21 -16.68 3.36 1.07
N GLN A 22 -17.22 2.16 0.84
CA GLN A 22 -18.56 1.78 1.34
C GLN A 22 -18.66 1.72 2.87
N ASN A 23 -17.54 1.69 3.58
CA ASN A 23 -17.50 1.65 5.04
C ASN A 23 -17.35 3.05 5.66
N PHE A 24 -17.17 4.09 4.86
CA PHE A 24 -16.93 5.43 5.39
C PHE A 24 -18.19 6.04 5.97
N VAL A 25 -18.00 6.66 7.12
CA VAL A 25 -18.99 7.47 7.80
C VAL A 25 -18.46 8.90 7.92
N ASP A 26 -19.15 9.75 8.64
CA ASP A 26 -18.84 11.19 8.75
C ASP A 26 -17.36 11.48 9.07
N ARG A 27 -16.79 12.42 8.33
CA ARG A 27 -15.40 12.90 8.46
C ARG A 27 -14.34 11.81 8.58
N PRO A 28 -14.23 10.87 7.62
CA PRO A 28 -13.25 9.79 7.70
C PRO A 28 -11.81 10.31 7.55
N LEU A 29 -10.88 9.77 8.35
CA LEU A 29 -9.46 9.80 8.04
C LEU A 29 -9.07 8.49 7.37
N VAL A 30 -8.54 8.57 6.17
CA VAL A 30 -7.99 7.40 5.47
C VAL A 30 -6.47 7.48 5.47
N ILE A 31 -5.81 6.49 6.07
CA ILE A 31 -4.37 6.31 6.05
C ILE A 31 -4.07 5.21 5.03
N CYS A 32 -3.48 5.56 3.90
CA CYS A 32 -3.26 4.64 2.78
C CYS A 32 -1.77 4.38 2.56
N ASP A 33 -1.40 3.11 2.47
CA ASP A 33 -0.08 2.72 2.01
C ASP A 33 0.10 2.98 0.50
N ILE A 34 1.34 3.06 0.06
CA ILE A 34 1.71 3.38 -1.33
C ILE A 34 2.07 2.11 -2.11
N ASP A 35 3.09 1.37 -1.63
CA ASP A 35 3.71 0.29 -2.40
C ASP A 35 2.88 -1.00 -2.35
N HIS A 36 2.50 -1.52 -3.52
CA HIS A 36 1.61 -2.68 -3.68
C HIS A 36 0.17 -2.47 -3.19
N THR A 37 -0.13 -1.34 -2.57
CA THR A 37 -1.48 -0.89 -2.19
C THR A 37 -2.02 0.09 -3.22
N LEU A 38 -1.47 1.30 -3.31
CA LEU A 38 -1.85 2.31 -4.30
C LEU A 38 -1.16 2.07 -5.65
N PHE A 39 0.14 1.71 -5.64
CA PHE A 39 0.94 1.45 -6.82
C PHE A 39 1.31 -0.03 -6.93
N ARG A 40 1.46 -0.51 -8.16
CA ARG A 40 1.99 -1.84 -8.48
C ARG A 40 2.94 -1.77 -9.66
N CYS A 41 3.70 -2.84 -9.90
CA CYS A 41 4.45 -2.95 -11.13
C CYS A 41 3.51 -2.91 -12.34
N SER A 42 3.90 -2.21 -13.41
CA SER A 42 3.10 -2.04 -14.62
C SER A 42 2.93 -3.32 -15.43
N LYS A 43 3.82 -4.31 -15.21
CA LYS A 43 3.72 -5.64 -15.82
C LYS A 43 3.51 -6.70 -14.75
N PRO A 44 2.65 -7.69 -14.98
CA PRO A 44 2.42 -8.79 -14.06
C PRO A 44 3.61 -9.77 -14.06
N LEU A 45 3.72 -10.57 -12.99
CA LEU A 45 4.82 -11.52 -12.81
C LEU A 45 5.02 -12.47 -13.99
N HIS A 46 3.93 -12.99 -14.58
CA HIS A 46 4.01 -13.93 -15.70
C HIS A 46 4.75 -13.32 -16.91
N HIS A 47 4.65 -12.01 -17.15
CA HIS A 47 5.40 -11.33 -18.20
C HIS A 47 6.92 -11.50 -18.05
N TYR A 48 7.42 -11.38 -16.82
CA TYR A 48 8.86 -11.59 -16.53
C TYR A 48 9.24 -13.06 -16.58
N THR A 49 8.35 -13.94 -16.13
CA THR A 49 8.55 -15.41 -16.21
C THR A 49 8.67 -15.89 -17.67
N GLU A 50 7.74 -15.47 -18.53
CA GLU A 50 7.77 -15.80 -19.96
C GLU A 50 9.02 -15.25 -20.66
N PHE A 51 9.40 -14.02 -20.37
CA PHE A 51 10.62 -13.42 -20.89
C PHE A 51 11.86 -14.23 -20.52
N LEU A 52 11.99 -14.62 -19.24
CA LEU A 52 13.13 -15.41 -18.76
C LEU A 52 13.13 -16.83 -19.32
N GLN A 53 11.97 -17.49 -19.39
CA GLN A 53 11.85 -18.82 -20.00
C GLN A 53 12.35 -18.80 -21.43
N LYS A 54 11.95 -17.79 -22.21
CA LYS A 54 12.42 -17.64 -23.59
C LYS A 54 13.93 -17.39 -23.65
N LEU A 55 14.46 -16.49 -22.81
CA LEU A 55 15.87 -16.16 -22.76
C LEU A 55 16.74 -17.36 -22.40
N TYR A 56 16.33 -18.15 -21.38
CA TYR A 56 17.10 -19.28 -20.92
C TYR A 56 16.97 -20.50 -21.82
N SER A 57 15.84 -20.71 -22.47
CA SER A 57 15.69 -21.78 -23.49
C SER A 57 16.61 -21.58 -24.68
N GLU A 58 16.91 -20.32 -25.05
CA GLU A 58 17.74 -19.99 -26.20
C GLU A 58 19.24 -19.96 -25.88
N ARG A 59 19.65 -19.67 -24.63
CA ARG A 59 21.05 -19.28 -24.33
C ARG A 59 21.74 -20.01 -23.18
N TYR A 60 21.02 -20.62 -22.24
CA TYR A 60 21.64 -21.12 -21.00
C TYR A 60 21.17 -22.53 -20.62
N ARG A 61 22.14 -23.38 -20.25
CA ARG A 61 21.91 -24.76 -19.76
C ARG A 61 21.99 -24.88 -18.23
N PHE A 62 22.02 -23.78 -17.48
CA PHE A 62 22.14 -23.83 -16.02
C PHE A 62 20.77 -23.85 -15.37
N PRO A 63 20.59 -24.60 -14.26
CA PRO A 63 19.36 -24.57 -13.49
C PRO A 63 19.22 -23.20 -12.84
N VAL A 64 18.31 -22.39 -13.35
CA VAL A 64 17.93 -21.10 -12.79
C VAL A 64 16.52 -21.22 -12.24
N ASN A 65 16.31 -20.73 -11.03
CA ASN A 65 14.96 -20.58 -10.50
C ASN A 65 14.27 -19.41 -11.22
N VAL A 66 13.57 -19.72 -12.30
CA VAL A 66 12.92 -18.74 -13.17
C VAL A 66 11.91 -17.88 -12.41
N GLU A 67 11.22 -18.46 -11.42
CA GLU A 67 10.22 -17.71 -10.62
C GLU A 67 10.90 -16.67 -9.73
N GLU A 68 11.98 -17.04 -9.05
CA GLU A 68 12.76 -16.13 -8.20
C GLU A 68 13.38 -15.00 -9.02
N GLU A 69 13.98 -15.31 -10.16
CA GLU A 69 14.54 -14.29 -11.06
C GLU A 69 13.46 -13.37 -11.65
N ALA A 70 12.28 -13.90 -11.97
CA ALA A 70 11.16 -13.09 -12.44
C ALA A 70 10.65 -12.12 -11.35
N LEU A 71 10.59 -12.57 -10.10
CA LEU A 71 10.27 -11.70 -8.96
C LEU A 71 11.31 -10.60 -8.78
N ASN A 72 12.60 -10.94 -8.88
CA ASN A 72 13.69 -9.97 -8.78
C ASN A 72 13.63 -8.93 -9.91
N LEU A 73 13.36 -9.34 -11.15
CA LEU A 73 13.20 -8.43 -12.28
C LEU A 73 11.97 -7.53 -12.11
N MET A 74 10.84 -8.08 -11.67
CA MET A 74 9.63 -7.32 -11.39
C MET A 74 9.88 -6.26 -10.31
N HIS A 75 10.58 -6.65 -9.24
CA HIS A 75 10.94 -5.72 -8.16
C HIS A 75 11.88 -4.60 -8.67
N ARG A 76 12.90 -4.93 -9.47
CA ARG A 76 13.78 -3.92 -10.09
C ARG A 76 12.99 -2.98 -10.99
N ALA A 77 12.11 -3.52 -11.85
CA ALA A 77 11.26 -2.71 -12.72
C ALA A 77 10.38 -1.75 -11.90
N TYR A 78 9.81 -2.23 -10.79
CA TYR A 78 9.07 -1.38 -9.85
C TYR A 78 9.95 -0.26 -9.29
N CYS A 79 11.15 -0.60 -8.79
CA CYS A 79 12.13 0.36 -8.29
C CYS A 79 12.61 1.34 -9.38
N ASP A 80 12.62 0.96 -10.66
CA ASP A 80 12.96 1.81 -11.80
C ASP A 80 11.78 2.68 -12.29
N GLY A 81 10.62 2.59 -11.62
CA GLY A 81 9.44 3.40 -11.88
C GLY A 81 8.55 2.88 -13.01
N PHE A 82 8.64 1.59 -13.34
CA PHE A 82 7.65 0.90 -14.19
C PHE A 82 6.42 0.54 -13.35
N ILE A 83 5.68 1.56 -12.95
CA ILE A 83 4.55 1.46 -12.02
C ILE A 83 3.25 1.91 -12.68
N GLN A 84 2.15 1.50 -12.08
CA GLN A 84 0.80 1.97 -12.38
C GLN A 84 -0.06 1.93 -11.11
N GLN A 85 -1.19 2.60 -11.10
CA GLN A 85 -2.15 2.47 -10.01
C GLN A 85 -2.74 1.06 -9.98
N THR A 86 -3.02 0.54 -8.78
CA THR A 86 -3.66 -0.78 -8.58
C THR A 86 -5.11 -0.77 -9.03
N ASP A 87 -5.86 0.26 -8.64
CA ASP A 87 -7.30 0.42 -8.87
C ASP A 87 -7.63 1.92 -9.08
N PRO A 88 -7.34 2.49 -10.28
CA PRO A 88 -7.52 3.93 -10.52
C PRO A 88 -8.97 4.41 -10.33
N ALA A 89 -9.95 3.61 -10.79
CA ALA A 89 -11.36 3.98 -10.68
C ALA A 89 -11.86 3.91 -9.24
N GLY A 90 -11.52 2.84 -8.53
CA GLY A 90 -11.89 2.68 -7.12
C GLY A 90 -11.21 3.72 -6.24
N PHE A 91 -9.94 4.08 -6.52
CA PHE A 91 -9.23 5.11 -5.76
C PHE A 91 -9.87 6.49 -5.96
N ARG A 92 -10.21 6.85 -7.20
CA ARG A 92 -10.92 8.11 -7.50
C ARG A 92 -12.25 8.18 -6.73
N HIS A 93 -13.07 7.14 -6.82
CA HIS A 93 -14.33 7.05 -6.09
C HIS A 93 -14.12 7.18 -4.57
N MET A 94 -13.07 6.56 -4.05
CA MET A 94 -12.74 6.66 -2.62
C MET A 94 -12.40 8.10 -2.22
N VAL A 95 -11.61 8.82 -3.02
CA VAL A 95 -11.25 10.22 -2.76
C VAL A 95 -12.49 11.10 -2.82
N GLU A 96 -13.34 10.97 -3.86
CA GLU A 96 -14.61 11.69 -3.98
C GLU A 96 -15.48 11.46 -2.75
N ARG A 97 -15.57 10.21 -2.26
CA ARG A 97 -16.35 9.89 -1.06
C ARG A 97 -15.77 10.48 0.22
N ILE A 98 -14.45 10.55 0.35
CA ILE A 98 -13.78 11.24 1.48
C ILE A 98 -14.12 12.72 1.47
N GLU A 99 -14.03 13.37 0.31
CA GLU A 99 -14.36 14.81 0.14
C GLU A 99 -15.82 15.11 0.46
N GLU A 100 -16.76 14.31 -0.07
CA GLU A 100 -18.20 14.44 0.22
C GLU A 100 -18.51 14.39 1.72
N LEU A 101 -17.77 13.57 2.46
CA LEU A 101 -17.94 13.39 3.91
C LEU A 101 -17.11 14.37 4.75
N GLY A 102 -16.39 15.32 4.12
CA GLY A 102 -15.51 16.26 4.80
C GLY A 102 -14.33 15.58 5.50
N GLY A 103 -13.89 14.45 5.00
CA GLY A 103 -12.78 13.67 5.51
C GLY A 103 -11.42 14.09 4.98
N ARG A 104 -10.41 13.26 5.24
CA ARG A 104 -9.02 13.49 4.84
C ARG A 104 -8.36 12.19 4.43
N ILE A 105 -7.43 12.26 3.48
CA ILE A 105 -6.51 11.16 3.16
C ILE A 105 -5.07 11.57 3.49
N VAL A 106 -4.31 10.63 4.06
CA VAL A 106 -2.87 10.73 4.26
C VAL A 106 -2.21 9.46 3.74
N PHE A 107 -0.96 9.56 3.29
CA PHE A 107 -0.20 8.41 2.84
C PHE A 107 0.85 8.03 3.89
N LEU A 108 0.96 6.74 4.20
CA LEU A 108 1.93 6.22 5.16
C LEU A 108 2.71 5.06 4.54
N THR A 109 3.97 5.31 4.18
CA THR A 109 4.83 4.35 3.50
C THR A 109 6.02 3.90 4.33
N ALA A 110 6.50 2.67 4.09
CA ALA A 110 7.74 2.16 4.64
C ALA A 110 9.00 2.74 3.95
N ARG A 111 8.84 3.45 2.84
CA ARG A 111 9.94 4.10 2.13
C ARG A 111 10.79 4.97 3.05
N ASN A 112 12.03 5.23 2.63
CA ASN A 112 12.90 6.17 3.31
C ASN A 112 12.53 7.62 2.93
N ILE A 113 12.58 8.55 3.89
CA ILE A 113 12.31 9.98 3.65
C ILE A 113 13.23 10.59 2.58
N TYR A 114 14.46 10.10 2.44
CA TYR A 114 15.37 10.54 1.36
C TYR A 114 14.84 10.20 -0.05
N SER A 115 13.85 9.32 -0.15
CA SER A 115 13.14 8.99 -1.40
C SER A 115 11.96 9.92 -1.69
N HIS A 116 11.76 11.00 -0.92
CA HIS A 116 10.59 11.89 -1.07
C HIS A 116 10.43 12.41 -2.50
N ALA A 117 11.49 12.98 -3.10
CA ALA A 117 11.44 13.47 -4.47
C ALA A 117 11.03 12.38 -5.47
N ARG A 118 11.57 11.16 -5.30
CA ARG A 118 11.20 10.00 -6.10
C ARG A 118 9.75 9.58 -5.88
N THR A 119 9.27 9.64 -4.64
CA THR A 119 7.87 9.31 -4.33
C THR A 119 6.93 10.28 -5.04
N LEU A 120 7.21 11.57 -5.04
CA LEU A 120 6.43 12.57 -5.78
C LEU A 120 6.47 12.32 -7.29
N GLU A 121 7.64 11.94 -7.84
CA GLU A 121 7.77 11.56 -9.25
C GLU A 121 6.91 10.34 -9.59
N ASP A 122 6.88 9.34 -8.72
CA ASP A 122 6.06 8.13 -8.89
C ASP A 122 4.56 8.48 -8.92
N PHE A 123 4.10 9.39 -8.05
CA PHE A 123 2.72 9.89 -8.11
C PHE A 123 2.41 10.58 -9.43
N ARG A 124 3.32 11.44 -9.95
CA ARG A 124 3.14 12.10 -11.26
C ARG A 124 3.09 11.11 -12.41
N LYS A 125 3.94 10.08 -12.40
CA LYS A 125 3.97 9.02 -13.42
C LYS A 125 2.65 8.26 -13.53
N VAL A 126 1.94 8.09 -12.42
CA VAL A 126 0.65 7.41 -12.40
C VAL A 126 -0.56 8.34 -12.54
N GLY A 127 -0.31 9.64 -12.81
CA GLY A 127 -1.34 10.60 -13.22
C GLY A 127 -1.85 11.54 -12.13
N PHE A 128 -1.16 11.68 -11.00
CA PHE A 128 -1.50 12.71 -10.01
C PHE A 128 -0.82 14.05 -10.37
N GLU A 129 -1.62 15.12 -10.46
CA GLU A 129 -1.13 16.41 -10.96
C GLU A 129 -0.29 17.20 -9.94
N HIS A 130 -0.68 17.21 -8.66
CA HIS A 130 -0.07 18.02 -7.60
C HIS A 130 0.32 17.21 -6.36
N PRO A 131 1.20 16.18 -6.50
CA PRO A 131 1.54 15.31 -5.37
C PRO A 131 2.33 16.02 -4.26
N GLU A 132 2.88 17.20 -4.52
CA GLU A 132 3.54 18.06 -3.52
C GLU A 132 2.56 18.60 -2.47
N THR A 133 1.26 18.52 -2.72
CA THR A 133 0.20 18.90 -1.76
C THR A 133 -0.23 17.75 -0.88
N PHE A 134 0.24 16.52 -1.15
CA PHE A 134 -0.14 15.34 -0.40
C PHE A 134 0.57 15.29 0.95
N ASP A 135 -0.18 14.85 1.95
CA ASP A 135 0.38 14.55 3.26
C ASP A 135 0.96 13.14 3.25
N ILE A 136 2.29 13.04 3.14
CA ILE A 136 3.02 11.78 3.00
C ILE A 136 3.96 11.58 4.18
N HIS A 137 3.77 10.49 4.90
CA HIS A 137 4.54 10.07 6.04
C HIS A 137 5.45 8.87 5.71
N TYR A 138 6.65 8.86 6.29
CA TYR A 138 7.69 7.88 6.01
C TYR A 138 8.12 7.19 7.31
N THR A 139 7.97 5.86 7.40
CA THR A 139 8.47 5.12 8.57
C THR A 139 9.95 4.78 8.46
N ASN A 140 10.57 5.01 7.29
CA ASN A 140 11.95 4.66 6.97
C ASN A 140 12.27 3.16 7.17
N ASN A 141 11.27 2.31 7.21
CA ASN A 141 11.39 0.89 7.57
C ASN A 141 12.11 0.63 8.92
N VAL A 142 12.05 1.61 9.83
CA VAL A 142 12.71 1.57 11.14
C VAL A 142 11.70 1.33 12.26
N ILE A 143 10.50 1.84 12.11
CA ILE A 143 9.39 1.77 13.05
C ILE A 143 8.18 1.18 12.36
N THR A 144 7.36 0.42 13.08
CA THR A 144 6.14 -0.14 12.50
C THR A 144 5.12 0.96 12.19
N LYS A 145 4.20 0.71 11.25
CA LYS A 145 3.16 1.68 10.93
C LYS A 145 2.23 1.97 12.11
N GLY A 146 1.92 0.96 12.93
CA GLY A 146 1.16 1.15 14.17
C GLY A 146 1.84 2.06 15.16
N ASP A 147 3.13 1.83 15.45
CA ASP A 147 3.91 2.70 16.32
C ASP A 147 4.01 4.12 15.77
N TYR A 148 4.21 4.26 14.43
CA TYR A 148 4.28 5.56 13.79
C TYR A 148 2.98 6.36 13.95
N ILE A 149 1.81 5.75 13.63
CA ILE A 149 0.50 6.40 13.78
C ILE A 149 0.32 6.89 15.21
N LYS A 150 0.60 6.02 16.21
CA LYS A 150 0.48 6.31 17.62
C LYS A 150 1.42 7.44 18.08
N CYS A 151 2.71 7.36 17.72
CA CYS A 151 3.71 8.36 18.13
C CYS A 151 3.45 9.73 17.50
N MET A 152 3.02 9.76 16.23
CA MET A 152 2.74 10.99 15.50
C MET A 152 1.32 11.49 15.71
N GLN A 153 0.48 10.72 16.42
CA GLN A 153 -0.94 11.04 16.66
C GLN A 153 -1.69 11.36 15.35
N LEU A 154 -1.41 10.59 14.27
CA LEU A 154 -1.98 10.85 12.95
C LEU A 154 -3.51 10.77 12.93
N ASP A 155 -4.08 9.98 13.82
CA ASP A 155 -5.52 9.77 14.01
C ASP A 155 -6.18 10.83 14.90
N SER A 156 -5.40 11.78 15.44
CA SER A 156 -5.92 12.81 16.35
C SER A 156 -6.97 13.70 15.69
N GLY A 157 -8.12 13.84 16.35
CA GLY A 157 -9.23 14.69 15.88
C GLY A 157 -10.16 14.01 14.88
N PHE A 158 -10.03 12.68 14.69
CA PHE A 158 -10.92 11.87 13.85
C PHE A 158 -11.53 10.72 14.65
N ASP A 159 -12.86 10.61 14.62
CA ASP A 159 -13.58 9.52 15.26
C ASP A 159 -13.60 8.24 14.41
N HIS A 160 -13.44 8.40 13.10
CA HIS A 160 -13.50 7.31 12.11
C HIS A 160 -12.22 7.26 11.30
N VAL A 161 -11.34 6.31 11.64
CA VAL A 161 -10.03 6.14 11.02
C VAL A 161 -9.95 4.80 10.31
N TYR A 162 -9.47 4.82 9.06
CA TYR A 162 -9.33 3.67 8.19
C TYR A 162 -7.89 3.54 7.74
N PHE A 163 -7.33 2.34 7.87
CA PHE A 163 -5.97 2.03 7.43
C PHE A 163 -6.00 0.96 6.33
N ILE A 164 -5.32 1.22 5.21
CA ILE A 164 -5.31 0.35 4.04
C ILE A 164 -3.87 0.01 3.71
N ASP A 165 -3.55 -1.29 3.66
CA ASP A 165 -2.20 -1.80 3.41
C ASP A 165 -2.28 -3.21 2.81
N ASP A 166 -1.32 -3.61 1.97
CA ASP A 166 -1.26 -4.98 1.44
C ASP A 166 -0.58 -5.95 2.43
N GLN A 167 0.31 -5.45 3.29
CA GLN A 167 1.13 -6.26 4.16
C GLN A 167 0.45 -6.55 5.50
N HIS A 168 0.22 -7.85 5.74
CA HIS A 168 -0.40 -8.35 6.98
C HIS A 168 0.30 -7.84 8.26
N GLY A 169 1.63 -7.86 8.29
CA GLY A 169 2.39 -7.42 9.47
C GLY A 169 2.20 -5.95 9.84
N TYR A 170 1.99 -5.06 8.86
CA TYR A 170 1.66 -3.66 9.15
C TYR A 170 0.25 -3.51 9.69
N LEU A 171 -0.72 -4.24 9.13
CA LEU A 171 -2.09 -4.26 9.64
C LEU A 171 -2.16 -4.77 11.07
N GLU A 172 -1.45 -5.85 11.40
CA GLU A 172 -1.34 -6.36 12.77
C GLU A 172 -0.73 -5.32 13.72
N SER A 173 0.31 -4.60 13.27
CA SER A 173 0.92 -3.54 14.08
C SER A 173 -0.07 -2.43 14.40
N VAL A 174 -0.88 -2.01 13.41
CA VAL A 174 -1.92 -0.98 13.61
C VAL A 174 -3.03 -1.48 14.51
N GLN A 175 -3.53 -2.70 14.32
CA GLN A 175 -4.55 -3.28 15.21
C GLN A 175 -4.09 -3.38 16.68
N ARG A 176 -2.80 -3.67 16.88
CA ARG A 176 -2.21 -3.76 18.22
C ARG A 176 -2.06 -2.41 18.89
N GLU A 177 -1.48 -1.41 18.18
CA GLU A 177 -1.14 -0.11 18.74
C GLU A 177 -2.32 0.88 18.73
N CYS A 178 -3.24 0.74 17.75
CA CYS A 178 -4.37 1.62 17.50
C CYS A 178 -5.65 0.80 17.24
N PRO A 179 -6.19 0.08 18.25
CA PRO A 179 -7.28 -0.91 18.06
C PRO A 179 -8.62 -0.31 17.61
N HIS A 180 -8.78 1.01 17.66
CA HIS A 180 -9.94 1.74 17.17
C HIS A 180 -9.93 1.93 15.64
N ILE A 181 -8.78 1.79 14.99
CA ILE A 181 -8.62 1.95 13.54
C ILE A 181 -9.22 0.74 12.80
N HIS A 182 -10.00 1.02 11.77
CA HIS A 182 -10.55 0.03 10.86
C HIS A 182 -9.51 -0.36 9.80
N CYS A 183 -8.96 -1.58 9.90
CA CYS A 183 -7.91 -2.07 9.01
C CYS A 183 -8.48 -2.84 7.82
N PHE A 184 -7.99 -2.55 6.62
CA PHE A 184 -8.30 -3.23 5.37
C PHE A 184 -7.03 -3.78 4.73
N GLN A 185 -6.99 -5.09 4.49
CA GLN A 185 -5.93 -5.72 3.72
C GLN A 185 -6.25 -5.60 2.23
N PHE A 186 -5.46 -4.82 1.50
CA PHE A 186 -5.62 -4.68 0.06
C PHE A 186 -4.92 -5.85 -0.66
N GLN A 187 -5.68 -6.66 -1.37
CA GLN A 187 -5.16 -7.78 -2.15
C GLN A 187 -5.45 -7.55 -3.64
N TYR A 188 -4.46 -7.06 -4.36
CA TYR A 188 -4.55 -6.95 -5.80
C TYR A 188 -4.39 -8.34 -6.46
N LYS A 189 -5.27 -8.66 -7.43
CA LYS A 189 -5.05 -9.82 -8.32
C LYS A 189 -4.27 -9.33 -9.55
N TYR A 190 -3.10 -9.93 -9.77
CA TYR A 190 -2.35 -9.77 -11.01
C TYR A 190 -3.06 -10.39 -12.19
#